data_77a63586da5ac0a52f43efc383244f52
#
_entry.id   77a63586da5ac0a52f43efc383244f52
#
_cell.length_a   1.000
_cell.length_b   1.000
_cell.length_c   1.000
_cell.angle_alpha   90.00
_cell.angle_beta   90.00
_cell.angle_gamma   90.00
#
_symmetry.space_group_name_H-M   'P 1'
#
loop_
_entity.id
_entity.type
_entity.pdbx_description
1 polymer ?
#
loop_
_entity_poly.entity_id
_entity_poly.type
_entity_poly.pdbx_seq_one_letter_code
_entity_poly.pdbx_strand_id
1 'polypeptide(L)'
;MAYRIFIVDDHDIIREGLKTILRRQPDYEVIGEAKDGEEALEKVSSLKPDILLLDITMPRKTGLEIIEQVLKKSPSTRILIISVHKANAYVLKALQSGVKGYLSKENAADDLLQALRKIVSGQVYLDAQASDYLLKKVSKPQEEMAAQNLLTDMETDVLRLVAEGKAAKEIAALLSLSPRTVENYKNNMLRKLGLHRTSDLIKYAIKNKIIDIEDF
;
A
#
# COMPACT_ATOMS: atom_id res chain seq x y z
N MET A 1 -17.02 -14.48 -21.85
CA MET A 1 -17.43 -13.17 -21.30
C MET A 1 -16.17 -12.44 -20.84
N ALA A 2 -16.06 -11.16 -21.14
CA ALA A 2 -14.93 -10.36 -20.68
C ALA A 2 -15.04 -10.08 -19.18
N TYR A 3 -13.89 -10.05 -18.47
CA TYR A 3 -13.83 -9.65 -17.06
C TYR A 3 -14.01 -8.15 -16.93
N ARG A 4 -14.92 -7.74 -16.07
CA ARG A 4 -15.32 -6.36 -15.84
C ARG A 4 -14.36 -5.70 -14.85
N ILE A 5 -13.60 -4.71 -15.34
CA ILE A 5 -12.55 -4.01 -14.57
C ILE A 5 -13.03 -2.62 -14.16
N PHE A 6 -12.83 -2.29 -12.89
CA PHE A 6 -13.01 -0.94 -12.35
C PHE A 6 -11.65 -0.40 -11.91
N ILE A 7 -11.29 0.83 -12.33
CA ILE A 7 -9.98 1.44 -12.08
C ILE A 7 -10.15 2.58 -11.07
N VAL A 8 -9.33 2.58 -10.02
CA VAL A 8 -9.36 3.59 -8.97
C VAL A 8 -7.94 4.10 -8.71
N ASP A 9 -7.66 5.33 -9.17
CA ASP A 9 -6.36 6.01 -9.06
C ASP A 9 -6.60 7.52 -9.19
N ASP A 10 -5.91 8.36 -8.44
CA ASP A 10 -6.08 9.82 -8.52
C ASP A 10 -5.29 10.45 -9.68
N HIS A 11 -4.40 9.69 -10.33
CA HIS A 11 -3.60 10.15 -11.46
C HIS A 11 -4.28 9.83 -12.81
N ASP A 12 -4.77 10.84 -13.51
CA ASP A 12 -5.42 10.68 -14.83
C ASP A 12 -4.55 9.93 -15.85
N ILE A 13 -3.24 10.23 -15.88
CA ILE A 13 -2.28 9.60 -16.81
C ILE A 13 -2.19 8.09 -16.56
N ILE A 14 -2.19 7.66 -15.30
CA ILE A 14 -2.14 6.24 -14.95
C ILE A 14 -3.42 5.55 -15.40
N ARG A 15 -4.59 6.14 -15.11
CA ARG A 15 -5.88 5.55 -15.54
C ARG A 15 -5.94 5.41 -17.06
N GLU A 16 -5.54 6.43 -17.83
CA GLU A 16 -5.50 6.37 -19.29
C GLU A 16 -4.51 5.31 -19.81
N GLY A 17 -3.33 5.20 -19.18
CA GLY A 17 -2.35 4.17 -19.49
C GLY A 17 -2.92 2.76 -19.30
N LEU A 18 -3.52 2.49 -18.15
CA LEU A 18 -4.15 1.21 -17.84
C LEU A 18 -5.30 0.89 -18.82
N LYS A 19 -6.16 1.86 -19.12
CA LYS A 19 -7.22 1.71 -20.14
C LYS A 19 -6.65 1.38 -21.52
N THR A 20 -5.55 2.01 -21.90
CA THR A 20 -4.90 1.77 -23.21
C THR A 20 -4.37 0.34 -23.31
N ILE A 21 -3.76 -0.18 -22.26
CA ILE A 21 -3.30 -1.58 -22.20
C ILE A 21 -4.48 -2.54 -22.31
N LEU A 22 -5.54 -2.29 -21.54
CA LEU A 22 -6.70 -3.18 -21.44
C LEU A 22 -7.57 -3.19 -22.70
N ARG A 23 -7.71 -2.06 -23.40
CA ARG A 23 -8.45 -1.97 -24.68
C ARG A 23 -7.95 -2.93 -25.77
N ARG A 24 -6.69 -3.34 -25.70
CA ARG A 24 -6.10 -4.28 -26.66
C ARG A 24 -6.37 -5.75 -26.31
N GLN A 25 -7.08 -6.02 -25.23
CA GLN A 25 -7.31 -7.35 -24.68
C GLN A 25 -8.82 -7.66 -24.67
N PRO A 26 -9.29 -8.58 -25.51
CA PRO A 26 -10.73 -8.88 -25.61
C PRO A 26 -11.32 -9.53 -24.35
N ASP A 27 -10.45 -10.07 -23.50
CA ASP A 27 -10.85 -10.73 -22.25
C ASP A 27 -11.16 -9.76 -21.10
N TYR A 28 -10.90 -8.46 -21.28
CA TYR A 28 -11.08 -7.45 -20.23
C TYR A 28 -11.89 -6.25 -20.73
N GLU A 29 -12.82 -5.77 -19.93
CA GLU A 29 -13.63 -4.60 -20.19
C GLU A 29 -13.55 -3.61 -19.02
N VAL A 30 -13.11 -2.38 -19.28
CA VAL A 30 -13.14 -1.30 -18.29
C VAL A 30 -14.56 -0.74 -18.21
N ILE A 31 -15.25 -1.01 -17.10
CA ILE A 31 -16.64 -0.62 -16.87
C ILE A 31 -16.81 0.69 -16.12
N GLY A 32 -15.73 1.28 -15.63
CA GLY A 32 -15.75 2.54 -14.92
C GLY A 32 -14.42 2.91 -14.30
N GLU A 33 -14.35 4.12 -13.79
CA GLU A 33 -13.21 4.66 -13.07
C GLU A 33 -13.62 5.56 -11.91
N ALA A 34 -12.72 5.74 -10.93
CA ALA A 34 -12.84 6.68 -9.84
C ALA A 34 -11.47 7.29 -9.51
N LYS A 35 -11.47 8.47 -8.92
CA LYS A 35 -10.24 9.23 -8.58
C LYS A 35 -9.90 9.21 -7.08
N ASP A 36 -10.75 8.60 -6.27
CA ASP A 36 -10.54 8.46 -4.82
C ASP A 36 -11.40 7.36 -4.22
N GLY A 37 -11.15 7.06 -2.94
CA GLY A 37 -11.83 5.98 -2.24
C GLY A 37 -13.32 6.23 -1.97
N GLU A 38 -13.78 7.47 -1.86
CA GLU A 38 -15.21 7.78 -1.64
C GLU A 38 -16.00 7.50 -2.90
N GLU A 39 -15.56 8.03 -4.04
CA GLU A 39 -16.17 7.78 -5.34
C GLU A 39 -16.16 6.29 -5.70
N ALA A 40 -15.06 5.59 -5.36
CA ALA A 40 -14.97 4.14 -5.56
C ALA A 40 -16.04 3.38 -4.78
N LEU A 41 -16.27 3.71 -3.50
CA LEU A 41 -17.26 3.07 -2.64
C LEU A 41 -18.70 3.35 -3.08
N GLU A 42 -18.98 4.50 -3.69
CA GLU A 42 -20.30 4.81 -4.26
C GLU A 42 -20.57 3.92 -5.48
N LYS A 43 -19.59 3.80 -6.37
CA LYS A 43 -19.76 3.10 -7.65
C LYS A 43 -19.68 1.57 -7.55
N VAL A 44 -18.87 1.02 -6.63
CA VAL A 44 -18.60 -0.42 -6.56
C VAL A 44 -19.85 -1.26 -6.35
N SER A 45 -20.83 -0.75 -5.58
CA SER A 45 -22.07 -1.47 -5.28
C SER A 45 -22.97 -1.68 -6.52
N SER A 46 -23.01 -0.71 -7.42
CA SER A 46 -23.79 -0.77 -8.67
C SER A 46 -23.00 -1.46 -9.77
N LEU A 47 -21.71 -1.19 -9.88
CA LEU A 47 -20.87 -1.75 -10.92
C LEU A 47 -20.57 -3.24 -10.70
N LYS A 48 -20.38 -3.69 -9.44
CA LYS A 48 -19.99 -5.07 -9.09
C LYS A 48 -18.94 -5.62 -10.03
N PRO A 49 -17.72 -5.00 -10.04
CA PRO A 49 -16.66 -5.41 -10.96
C PRO A 49 -16.12 -6.79 -10.59
N ASP A 50 -15.61 -7.54 -11.58
CA ASP A 50 -14.88 -8.78 -11.34
C ASP A 50 -13.50 -8.49 -10.76
N ILE A 51 -12.90 -7.38 -11.22
CA ILE A 51 -11.56 -6.93 -10.81
C ILE A 51 -11.59 -5.44 -10.49
N LEU A 52 -10.99 -5.08 -9.36
CA LEU A 52 -10.71 -3.71 -8.98
C LEU A 52 -9.20 -3.47 -9.05
N LEU A 53 -8.78 -2.55 -9.92
CA LEU A 53 -7.41 -1.99 -9.90
C LEU A 53 -7.42 -0.79 -8.94
N LEU A 54 -6.65 -0.86 -7.87
CA LEU A 54 -6.76 0.08 -6.77
C LEU A 54 -5.39 0.68 -6.40
N ASP A 55 -5.27 2.00 -6.53
CA ASP A 55 -4.14 2.71 -5.91
C ASP A 55 -4.30 2.79 -4.38
N ILE A 56 -3.18 2.76 -3.68
CA ILE A 56 -3.13 2.93 -2.22
C ILE A 56 -3.24 4.42 -1.86
N THR A 57 -2.48 5.28 -2.55
CA THR A 57 -2.30 6.68 -2.16
C THR A 57 -3.24 7.57 -2.95
N MET A 58 -4.35 7.90 -2.35
CA MET A 58 -5.36 8.78 -2.94
C MET A 58 -5.86 9.79 -1.91
N PRO A 59 -6.36 10.96 -2.35
CA PRO A 59 -6.97 11.94 -1.46
C PRO A 59 -8.25 11.40 -0.81
N ARG A 60 -8.70 12.05 0.27
CA ARG A 60 -9.90 11.74 1.06
C ARG A 60 -9.82 10.39 1.75
N LYS A 61 -9.97 9.28 1.03
CA LYS A 61 -9.81 7.91 1.55
C LYS A 61 -8.77 7.16 0.75
N THR A 62 -7.82 6.57 1.45
CA THR A 62 -6.76 5.73 0.86
C THR A 62 -7.33 4.40 0.36
N GLY A 63 -6.64 3.79 -0.59
CA GLY A 63 -7.04 2.47 -1.09
C GLY A 63 -7.14 1.42 0.01
N LEU A 64 -6.21 1.42 0.97
CA LEU A 64 -6.23 0.46 2.08
C LEU A 64 -7.46 0.60 2.99
N GLU A 65 -7.94 1.82 3.20
CA GLU A 65 -9.11 2.08 4.06
C GLU A 65 -10.41 1.57 3.45
N ILE A 66 -10.47 1.43 2.13
CA ILE A 66 -11.69 1.01 1.44
C ILE A 66 -11.76 -0.48 1.12
N ILE A 67 -10.64 -1.24 1.19
CA ILE A 67 -10.61 -2.67 0.80
C ILE A 67 -11.72 -3.46 1.47
N GLU A 68 -11.81 -3.40 2.80
CA GLU A 68 -12.83 -4.17 3.54
C GLU A 68 -14.25 -3.77 3.15
N GLN A 69 -14.48 -2.47 2.92
CA GLN A 69 -15.79 -1.95 2.53
C GLN A 69 -16.16 -2.39 1.10
N VAL A 70 -15.18 -2.40 0.18
CA VAL A 70 -15.36 -2.92 -1.17
C VAL A 70 -15.74 -4.40 -1.13
N LEU A 71 -14.99 -5.22 -0.39
CA LEU A 71 -15.25 -6.66 -0.29
C LEU A 71 -16.58 -6.97 0.41
N LYS A 72 -17.04 -6.14 1.35
CA LYS A 72 -18.39 -6.25 1.93
C LYS A 72 -19.48 -5.93 0.91
N LYS A 73 -19.29 -4.92 0.06
CA LYS A 73 -20.27 -4.49 -0.95
C LYS A 73 -20.29 -5.37 -2.20
N SER A 74 -19.14 -5.94 -2.56
CA SER A 74 -18.95 -6.82 -3.72
C SER A 74 -17.95 -7.94 -3.38
N PRO A 75 -18.41 -9.02 -2.70
CA PRO A 75 -17.52 -10.08 -2.20
C PRO A 75 -16.82 -10.88 -3.29
N SER A 76 -17.34 -10.89 -4.51
CA SER A 76 -16.73 -11.57 -5.66
C SER A 76 -15.62 -10.76 -6.33
N THR A 77 -15.48 -9.46 -6.01
CA THR A 77 -14.47 -8.58 -6.61
C THR A 77 -13.07 -9.01 -6.16
N ARG A 78 -12.19 -9.22 -7.12
CA ARG A 78 -10.76 -9.46 -6.90
C ARG A 78 -10.03 -8.13 -6.93
N ILE A 79 -9.31 -7.79 -5.88
CA ILE A 79 -8.58 -6.52 -5.79
C ILE A 79 -7.12 -6.75 -6.16
N LEU A 80 -6.62 -5.99 -7.14
CA LEU A 80 -5.21 -5.83 -7.48
C LEU A 80 -4.76 -4.43 -7.10
N ILE A 81 -3.85 -4.34 -6.15
CA ILE A 81 -3.22 -3.06 -5.79
C ILE A 81 -2.22 -2.68 -6.88
N ILE A 82 -2.25 -1.40 -7.29
CA ILE A 82 -1.25 -0.79 -8.18
C ILE A 82 -0.72 0.47 -7.49
N SER A 83 0.54 0.46 -7.03
CA SER A 83 1.06 1.54 -6.18
C SER A 83 2.46 1.99 -6.57
N VAL A 84 2.80 3.26 -6.33
CA VAL A 84 4.18 3.77 -6.42
C VAL A 84 5.05 3.31 -5.25
N HIS A 85 4.43 2.88 -4.15
CA HIS A 85 5.16 2.43 -2.98
C HIS A 85 5.86 1.11 -3.26
N LYS A 86 7.20 1.16 -3.30
CA LYS A 86 8.04 -0.05 -3.34
C LYS A 86 7.71 -0.89 -2.12
N ALA A 87 7.59 -2.18 -2.34
CA ALA A 87 7.17 -3.18 -1.37
C ALA A 87 7.62 -2.90 0.07
N ASN A 88 6.71 -2.46 0.88
CA ASN A 88 6.88 -2.20 2.31
C ASN A 88 5.68 -2.76 3.07
N ALA A 89 5.46 -2.27 4.26
CA ALA A 89 4.35 -2.64 5.14
C ALA A 89 2.96 -2.69 4.49
N TYR A 90 2.72 -1.93 3.41
CA TYR A 90 1.45 -1.93 2.70
C TYR A 90 1.13 -3.26 2.02
N VAL A 91 2.16 -3.99 1.52
CA VAL A 91 1.97 -5.32 0.90
C VAL A 91 1.34 -6.30 1.88
N LEU A 92 1.92 -6.41 3.08
CA LEU A 92 1.42 -7.35 4.09
C LEU A 92 -0.01 -6.97 4.53
N LYS A 93 -0.25 -5.70 4.82
CA LYS A 93 -1.56 -5.20 5.24
C LYS A 93 -2.62 -5.42 4.15
N ALA A 94 -2.28 -5.14 2.90
CA ALA A 94 -3.17 -5.37 1.78
C ALA A 94 -3.54 -6.85 1.64
N LEU A 95 -2.55 -7.76 1.71
CA LEU A 95 -2.80 -9.20 1.62
C LEU A 95 -3.65 -9.71 2.80
N GLN A 96 -3.40 -9.24 4.01
CA GLN A 96 -4.22 -9.56 5.20
C GLN A 96 -5.67 -9.08 5.05
N SER A 97 -5.88 -7.97 4.33
CA SER A 97 -7.23 -7.46 4.03
C SER A 97 -7.93 -8.21 2.89
N GLY A 98 -7.29 -9.23 2.28
CA GLY A 98 -7.91 -10.12 1.30
C GLY A 98 -7.69 -9.74 -0.17
N VAL A 99 -6.79 -8.80 -0.49
CA VAL A 99 -6.45 -8.50 -1.90
C VAL A 99 -5.83 -9.71 -2.59
N LYS A 100 -5.95 -9.76 -3.91
CA LYS A 100 -5.47 -10.87 -4.74
C LYS A 100 -4.18 -10.55 -5.48
N GLY A 101 -3.69 -9.31 -5.38
CA GLY A 101 -2.41 -9.00 -5.98
C GLY A 101 -1.86 -7.64 -5.56
N TYR A 102 -0.55 -7.51 -5.77
CA TYR A 102 0.20 -6.27 -5.56
C TYR A 102 1.19 -6.07 -6.71
N LEU A 103 1.15 -4.91 -7.33
CA LEU A 103 1.93 -4.53 -8.49
C LEU A 103 2.43 -3.09 -8.33
N SER A 104 3.72 -2.84 -8.56
CA SER A 104 4.24 -1.47 -8.58
C SER A 104 3.81 -0.74 -9.86
N LYS A 105 3.54 0.57 -9.77
CA LYS A 105 3.22 1.40 -10.94
C LYS A 105 4.35 1.42 -11.98
N GLU A 106 5.60 1.26 -11.54
CA GLU A 106 6.77 1.18 -12.43
C GLU A 106 6.69 -0.01 -13.38
N ASN A 107 6.17 -1.15 -12.91
CA ASN A 107 6.08 -2.39 -13.67
C ASN A 107 4.68 -2.62 -14.29
N ALA A 108 3.74 -1.70 -14.07
CA ALA A 108 2.35 -1.91 -14.49
C ALA A 108 2.19 -2.13 -16.00
N ALA A 109 3.01 -1.47 -16.83
CA ALA A 109 2.93 -1.63 -18.28
C ALA A 109 3.29 -3.06 -18.74
N ASP A 110 4.27 -3.68 -18.10
CA ASP A 110 4.79 -5.00 -18.49
C ASP A 110 4.04 -6.14 -17.80
N ASP A 111 3.69 -5.97 -16.52
CA ASP A 111 3.24 -7.05 -15.66
C ASP A 111 1.71 -7.10 -15.44
N LEU A 112 0.96 -6.05 -15.80
CA LEU A 112 -0.48 -5.97 -15.55
C LEU A 112 -1.24 -7.18 -16.08
N LEU A 113 -1.01 -7.56 -17.34
CA LEU A 113 -1.74 -8.66 -17.96
C LEU A 113 -1.40 -10.02 -17.34
N GLN A 114 -0.15 -10.19 -16.88
CA GLN A 114 0.24 -11.39 -16.13
C GLN A 114 -0.44 -11.43 -14.77
N ALA A 115 -0.47 -10.31 -14.06
CA ALA A 115 -1.15 -10.19 -12.78
C ALA A 115 -2.64 -10.51 -12.91
N LEU A 116 -3.31 -9.93 -13.92
CA LEU A 116 -4.73 -10.18 -14.18
C LEU A 116 -5.02 -11.66 -14.46
N ARG A 117 -4.23 -12.31 -15.31
CA ARG A 117 -4.39 -13.75 -15.59
C ARG A 117 -4.28 -14.61 -14.33
N LYS A 118 -3.31 -14.31 -13.46
CA LYS A 118 -3.14 -15.05 -12.20
C LYS A 118 -4.31 -14.85 -11.24
N ILE A 119 -4.74 -13.62 -11.02
CA ILE A 119 -5.84 -13.37 -10.07
C ILE A 119 -7.18 -13.90 -10.57
N VAL A 120 -7.40 -13.92 -11.88
CA VAL A 120 -8.59 -14.54 -12.50
C VAL A 120 -8.61 -16.04 -12.27
N SER A 121 -7.45 -16.71 -12.37
CA SER A 121 -7.33 -18.14 -12.08
C SER A 121 -7.37 -18.48 -10.58
N GLY A 122 -7.60 -17.49 -9.70
CA GLY A 122 -7.67 -17.67 -8.25
C GLY A 122 -6.33 -17.63 -7.53
N GLN A 123 -5.25 -17.37 -8.25
CA GLN A 123 -3.90 -17.25 -7.67
C GLN A 123 -3.67 -15.84 -7.13
N VAL A 124 -2.72 -15.70 -6.21
CA VAL A 124 -2.21 -14.40 -5.77
C VAL A 124 -1.07 -13.97 -6.70
N TYR A 125 -1.05 -12.69 -7.08
CA TYR A 125 0.06 -12.09 -7.81
C TYR A 125 0.82 -11.11 -6.94
N LEU A 126 2.13 -11.26 -6.90
CA LEU A 126 3.05 -10.29 -6.32
C LEU A 126 4.16 -10.03 -7.32
N ASP A 127 4.49 -8.78 -7.54
CA ASP A 127 5.70 -8.46 -8.31
C ASP A 127 6.97 -8.88 -7.56
N ALA A 128 8.11 -8.79 -8.20
CA ALA A 128 9.39 -9.22 -7.63
C ALA A 128 9.68 -8.48 -6.31
N GLN A 129 9.41 -7.17 -6.25
CA GLN A 129 9.69 -6.35 -5.08
C GLN A 129 8.79 -6.73 -3.89
N ALA A 130 7.49 -6.93 -4.13
CA ALA A 130 6.55 -7.37 -3.11
C ALA A 130 6.89 -8.78 -2.59
N SER A 131 7.29 -9.68 -3.49
CA SER A 131 7.73 -11.03 -3.15
C SER A 131 8.98 -11.02 -2.29
N ASP A 132 10.02 -10.28 -2.68
CA ASP A 132 11.26 -10.14 -1.92
C ASP A 132 11.03 -9.57 -0.51
N TYR A 133 10.15 -8.58 -0.41
CA TYR A 133 9.80 -8.02 0.89
C TYR A 133 9.17 -9.06 1.82
N LEU A 134 8.22 -9.84 1.33
CA LEU A 134 7.57 -10.90 2.13
C LEU A 134 8.57 -11.99 2.53
N LEU A 135 9.42 -12.43 1.60
CA LEU A 135 10.45 -13.42 1.89
C LEU A 135 11.42 -12.92 2.98
N LYS A 136 11.87 -11.68 2.92
CA LYS A 136 12.71 -11.07 3.96
C LYS A 136 12.00 -11.01 5.31
N LYS A 137 10.68 -10.74 5.34
CA LYS A 137 9.90 -10.76 6.59
C LYS A 137 9.75 -12.16 7.18
N VAL A 138 9.53 -13.16 6.35
CA VAL A 138 9.37 -14.57 6.80
C VAL A 138 10.71 -15.18 7.22
N SER A 139 11.81 -14.77 6.60
CA SER A 139 13.15 -15.32 6.84
C SER A 139 13.86 -14.73 8.06
N LYS A 140 13.32 -13.69 8.71
CA LYS A 140 13.92 -13.12 9.92
C LYS A 140 13.65 -14.00 11.15
N PRO A 141 14.69 -14.26 11.99
CA PRO A 141 14.51 -15.00 13.25
C PRO A 141 13.49 -14.32 14.17
N GLN A 142 12.73 -15.11 14.91
CA GLN A 142 11.65 -14.65 15.81
C GLN A 142 12.09 -13.62 16.87
N GLU A 143 13.37 -13.59 17.23
CA GLU A 143 13.92 -12.65 18.21
C GLU A 143 14.03 -11.20 17.69
N GLU A 144 14.26 -10.99 16.39
CA GLU A 144 14.21 -9.66 15.77
C GLU A 144 12.76 -9.16 15.56
N MET A 145 11.80 -10.06 15.45
CA MET A 145 10.38 -9.71 15.34
C MET A 145 9.79 -9.19 16.64
N ALA A 146 10.27 -9.62 17.80
CA ALA A 146 9.75 -9.18 19.11
C ALA A 146 10.05 -7.70 19.39
N ALA A 147 11.19 -7.18 18.93
CA ALA A 147 11.54 -5.77 19.07
C ALA A 147 10.83 -4.87 18.04
N GLN A 148 10.52 -5.39 16.86
CA GLN A 148 9.79 -4.66 15.80
C GLN A 148 8.26 -4.68 15.98
N ASN A 149 7.71 -5.64 16.75
CA ASN A 149 6.27 -5.74 17.01
C ASN A 149 5.72 -4.68 17.98
N LEU A 150 6.57 -3.83 18.58
CA LEU A 150 6.13 -2.72 19.44
C LEU A 150 5.62 -1.53 18.61
N LEU A 151 6.09 -1.36 17.38
CA LEU A 151 5.70 -0.27 16.50
C LEU A 151 4.91 -0.79 15.30
N THR A 152 3.89 -0.06 14.91
CA THR A 152 3.19 -0.29 13.63
C THR A 152 4.10 0.09 12.47
N ASP A 153 3.78 -0.39 11.28
CA ASP A 153 4.54 -0.07 10.07
C ASP A 153 4.62 1.43 9.80
N MET A 154 3.50 2.16 10.01
CA MET A 154 3.47 3.62 9.88
C MET A 154 4.33 4.31 10.94
N GLU A 155 4.33 3.81 12.18
CA GLU A 155 5.22 4.30 13.23
C GLU A 155 6.69 4.05 12.88
N THR A 156 7.01 2.92 12.25
CA THR A 156 8.37 2.60 11.78
C THR A 156 8.80 3.53 10.62
N ASP A 157 7.90 3.82 9.67
CA ASP A 157 8.19 4.75 8.58
C ASP A 157 8.40 6.18 9.11
N VAL A 158 7.54 6.64 10.03
CA VAL A 158 7.73 7.93 10.71
C VAL A 158 9.03 7.93 11.49
N LEU A 159 9.36 6.85 12.22
CA LEU A 159 10.58 6.73 13.01
C LEU A 159 11.84 6.83 12.14
N ARG A 160 11.84 6.18 10.96
CA ARG A 160 12.95 6.25 10.01
C ARG A 160 13.19 7.69 9.58
N LEU A 161 12.16 8.40 9.13
CA LEU A 161 12.27 9.78 8.68
C LEU A 161 12.65 10.76 9.82
N VAL A 162 12.19 10.49 11.05
CA VAL A 162 12.63 11.24 12.25
C VAL A 162 14.12 11.01 12.51
N ALA A 163 14.57 9.79 12.35
CA ALA A 163 15.97 9.43 12.58
C ALA A 163 16.89 9.98 11.47
N GLU A 164 16.40 10.14 10.24
CA GLU A 164 17.05 10.88 9.15
C GLU A 164 17.06 12.42 9.36
N GLY A 165 16.54 12.91 10.48
CA GLY A 165 16.56 14.34 10.82
C GLY A 165 15.47 15.18 10.15
N LYS A 166 14.49 14.57 9.48
CA LYS A 166 13.42 15.32 8.79
C LYS A 166 12.46 15.99 9.76
N ALA A 167 12.06 17.22 9.45
CA ALA A 167 11.07 17.95 10.23
C ALA A 167 9.66 17.36 10.03
N ALA A 168 8.78 17.54 11.01
CA ALA A 168 7.40 17.02 10.96
C ALA A 168 6.62 17.43 9.71
N LYS A 169 6.89 18.62 9.16
CA LYS A 169 6.27 19.08 7.91
C LYS A 169 6.76 18.30 6.68
N GLU A 170 8.04 17.95 6.64
CA GLU A 170 8.65 17.17 5.55
C GLU A 170 8.15 15.73 5.60
N ILE A 171 8.10 15.14 6.80
CA ILE A 171 7.56 13.80 7.02
C ILE A 171 6.08 13.74 6.61
N ALA A 172 5.31 14.76 6.98
CA ALA A 172 3.91 14.88 6.61
C ALA A 172 3.72 14.90 5.09
N ALA A 173 4.55 15.65 4.36
CA ALA A 173 4.52 15.69 2.91
C ALA A 173 4.88 14.34 2.27
N LEU A 174 5.93 13.67 2.78
CA LEU A 174 6.40 12.38 2.25
C LEU A 174 5.40 11.23 2.48
N LEU A 175 4.70 11.26 3.62
CA LEU A 175 3.77 10.19 4.00
C LEU A 175 2.29 10.53 3.76
N SER A 176 2.02 11.65 3.11
CA SER A 176 0.65 12.17 2.88
C SER A 176 -0.17 12.30 4.17
N LEU A 177 0.47 12.81 5.23
CA LEU A 177 -0.10 13.02 6.55
C LEU A 177 -0.22 14.51 6.88
N SER A 178 -0.93 14.87 7.95
CA SER A 178 -0.81 16.19 8.55
C SER A 178 0.40 16.27 9.51
N PRO A 179 1.04 17.44 9.68
CA PRO A 179 2.12 17.61 10.67
C PRO A 179 1.66 17.22 12.08
N ARG A 180 0.41 17.48 12.43
CA ARG A 180 -0.20 17.07 13.70
C ARG A 180 -0.27 15.55 13.85
N THR A 181 -0.57 14.84 12.76
CA THR A 181 -0.60 13.38 12.74
C THR A 181 0.80 12.80 12.97
N VAL A 182 1.83 13.40 12.37
CA VAL A 182 3.23 13.00 12.58
C VAL A 182 3.64 13.18 14.06
N GLU A 183 3.29 14.31 14.68
CA GLU A 183 3.57 14.52 16.11
C GLU A 183 2.82 13.52 17.00
N ASN A 184 1.60 13.14 16.64
CA ASN A 184 0.86 12.08 17.34
C ASN A 184 1.56 10.73 17.25
N TYR A 185 2.10 10.37 16.09
CA TYR A 185 2.90 9.15 15.92
C TYR A 185 4.15 9.18 16.79
N LYS A 186 4.91 10.30 16.81
CA LYS A 186 6.10 10.47 17.68
C LYS A 186 5.75 10.25 19.15
N ASN A 187 4.69 10.89 19.62
CA ASN A 187 4.25 10.77 21.02
C ASN A 187 3.78 9.35 21.37
N ASN A 188 3.09 8.68 20.44
CA ASN A 188 2.67 7.29 20.61
C ASN A 188 3.88 6.35 20.68
N MET A 189 4.88 6.53 19.82
CA MET A 189 6.12 5.74 19.86
C MET A 189 6.88 5.94 21.17
N LEU A 190 7.04 7.19 21.63
CA LEU A 190 7.67 7.47 22.93
C LEU A 190 6.99 6.70 24.06
N ARG A 191 5.66 6.73 24.10
CA ARG A 191 4.87 6.02 25.12
C ARG A 191 4.99 4.50 25.02
N LYS A 192 4.88 3.94 23.79
CA LYS A 192 4.98 2.49 23.54
C LYS A 192 6.34 1.92 23.90
N LEU A 193 7.40 2.68 23.61
CA LEU A 193 8.79 2.27 23.84
C LEU A 193 9.32 2.64 25.24
N GLY A 194 8.52 3.32 26.05
CA GLY A 194 8.97 3.82 27.37
C GLY A 194 10.06 4.88 27.28
N LEU A 195 10.10 5.66 26.19
CA LEU A 195 11.08 6.70 25.92
C LEU A 195 10.51 8.09 26.24
N HIS A 196 11.41 9.06 26.49
CA HIS A 196 10.97 10.38 26.92
C HIS A 196 11.28 11.52 25.95
N ARG A 197 12.24 11.33 25.03
CA ARG A 197 12.72 12.38 24.12
C ARG A 197 12.82 11.86 22.69
N THR A 198 12.66 12.75 21.71
CA THR A 198 12.87 12.42 20.29
C THR A 198 14.28 11.89 20.03
N SER A 199 15.30 12.39 20.73
CA SER A 199 16.67 11.84 20.64
C SER A 199 16.78 10.37 21.05
N ASP A 200 15.89 9.90 21.92
CA ASP A 200 15.86 8.49 22.32
C ASP A 200 15.22 7.62 21.24
N LEU A 201 14.28 8.17 20.46
CA LEU A 201 13.73 7.51 19.26
C LEU A 201 14.83 7.29 18.21
N ILE A 202 15.71 8.29 18.00
CA ILE A 202 16.84 8.17 17.06
C ILE A 202 17.78 7.06 17.50
N LYS A 203 18.19 7.07 18.80
CA LYS A 203 19.03 5.99 19.35
C LYS A 203 18.36 4.63 19.22
N TYR A 204 17.07 4.55 19.46
CA TYR A 204 16.29 3.32 19.28
C TYR A 204 16.33 2.83 17.82
N ALA A 205 16.14 3.73 16.86
CA ALA A 205 16.17 3.42 15.44
C ALA A 205 17.54 2.84 15.01
N ILE A 206 18.64 3.45 15.46
CA ILE A 206 20.02 2.98 15.21
C ILE A 206 20.24 1.61 15.86
N LYS A 207 19.94 1.49 17.17
CA LYS A 207 20.15 0.24 17.91
C LYS A 207 19.40 -0.96 17.31
N ASN A 208 18.20 -0.72 16.76
CA ASN A 208 17.36 -1.75 16.16
C ASN A 208 17.52 -1.86 14.64
N LYS A 209 18.57 -1.23 14.07
CA LYS A 209 18.87 -1.27 12.62
C LYS A 209 17.69 -0.87 11.73
N ILE A 210 16.87 0.08 12.20
CA ILE A 210 15.78 0.68 11.42
C ILE A 210 16.36 1.66 10.40
N ILE A 211 17.51 2.26 10.73
CA ILE A 211 18.39 3.05 9.86
C ILE A 211 19.83 2.59 10.03
N ASP A 212 20.62 2.68 8.98
CA ASP A 212 22.07 2.47 9.05
C ASP A 212 22.80 3.80 9.28
N ILE A 213 23.94 3.75 9.99
CA ILE A 213 24.75 4.95 10.30
C ILE A 213 25.40 5.54 9.03
N GLU A 214 25.45 4.77 7.94
CA GLU A 214 25.95 5.20 6.64
C GLU A 214 24.94 6.07 5.85
N ASP A 215 23.71 6.23 6.34
CA ASP A 215 22.65 7.04 5.72
C ASP A 215 22.65 8.51 6.20
N PHE A 216 23.72 8.98 6.94
CA PHE A 216 23.87 10.34 7.44
C PHE A 216 24.86 11.19 6.66
#